data_6bd31071f59a994765173f1850a67213
#
_entry.id   6bd31071f59a994765173f1850a67213
#
_cell.length_a   1.000
_cell.length_b   1.000
_cell.length_c   1.000
_cell.angle_alpha   90.00
_cell.angle_beta   90.00
_cell.angle_gamma   90.00
#
_symmetry.space_group_name_H-M   'P 1'
#
loop_
_entity.id
_entity.type
_entity.pdbx_description
1 polymer ?
#
loop_
_entity_poly.entity_id
_entity_poly.type
_entity_poly.pdbx_seq_one_letter_code
_entity_poly.pdbx_strand_id
1 'polypeptide(L)'
;METFLAPIEKPSGLIMKMVYYFTKRQLGKVPTPIKVHAARLPSAFGTFYGKISGLDKKMQLKPEAVMLVREWVARINICLFCIDIGRLFAIKSGMNEAKFDALENYSTSPL
;
A
#
# COMPACT_ATOMS: atom_id res chain seq x y z
N MET A 1 -9.37 2.63 13.60
CA MET A 1 -10.30 2.18 12.54
C MET A 1 -11.05 0.95 13.04
N GLU A 2 -12.36 1.05 13.13
CA GLU A 2 -13.20 -0.10 13.43
C GLU A 2 -13.40 -0.94 12.19
N THR A 3 -13.33 -2.27 12.34
CA THR A 3 -13.55 -3.21 11.26
C THR A 3 -14.77 -4.09 11.56
N PHE A 4 -15.48 -4.47 10.50
CA PHE A 4 -16.63 -5.35 10.62
C PHE A 4 -16.26 -6.73 11.15
N LEU A 5 -15.08 -7.21 10.75
CA LEU A 5 -14.50 -8.46 11.21
C LEU A 5 -13.33 -8.18 12.14
N ALA A 6 -13.21 -8.98 13.19
CA ALA A 6 -12.11 -8.84 14.12
C ALA A 6 -10.75 -9.11 13.44
N PRO A 7 -9.73 -8.28 13.67
CA PRO A 7 -8.41 -8.54 13.13
C PRO A 7 -7.82 -9.83 13.72
N ILE A 8 -7.13 -10.61 12.89
CA ILE A 8 -6.40 -11.81 13.33
C ILE A 8 -5.00 -11.37 13.77
N GLU A 9 -4.74 -11.35 15.06
CA GLU A 9 -3.44 -10.94 15.59
C GLU A 9 -2.38 -12.02 15.45
N LYS A 10 -2.78 -13.31 15.55
CA LYS A 10 -1.89 -14.45 15.46
C LYS A 10 -2.36 -15.40 14.35
N PRO A 11 -1.81 -15.30 13.14
CA PRO A 11 -2.19 -16.18 12.05
C PRO A 11 -1.71 -17.62 12.32
N SER A 12 -2.48 -18.60 11.87
CA SER A 12 -2.17 -20.02 12.07
C SER A 12 -1.20 -20.60 11.05
N GLY A 13 -1.15 -20.07 9.83
CA GLY A 13 -0.33 -20.58 8.75
C GLY A 13 1.10 -20.04 8.75
N LEU A 14 2.07 -20.88 8.37
CA LEU A 14 3.47 -20.47 8.27
C LEU A 14 3.67 -19.31 7.29
N ILE A 15 2.99 -19.36 6.13
CA ILE A 15 3.08 -18.32 5.11
C ILE A 15 2.60 -16.97 5.67
N MET A 16 1.48 -16.95 6.38
CA MET A 16 0.95 -15.73 6.96
C MET A 16 1.80 -15.22 8.12
N LYS A 17 2.44 -16.11 8.89
CA LYS A 17 3.41 -15.70 9.90
C LYS A 17 4.61 -14.99 9.28
N MET A 18 5.08 -15.48 8.15
CA MET A 18 6.15 -14.82 7.39
C MET A 18 5.71 -13.47 6.84
N VAL A 19 4.51 -13.38 6.28
CA VAL A 19 3.93 -12.10 5.78
C VAL A 19 3.84 -11.09 6.91
N TYR A 20 3.36 -11.49 8.09
CA TYR A 20 3.28 -10.61 9.26
C TYR A 20 4.67 -10.13 9.69
N TYR A 21 5.63 -11.04 9.73
CA TYR A 21 7.00 -10.70 10.12
C TYR A 21 7.62 -9.67 9.17
N PHE A 22 7.59 -9.94 7.88
CA PHE A 22 8.18 -9.03 6.88
C PHE A 22 7.45 -7.70 6.82
N THR A 23 6.12 -7.71 6.89
CA THR A 23 5.32 -6.48 6.87
C THR A 23 5.61 -5.62 8.10
N LYS A 24 5.68 -6.23 9.28
CA LYS A 24 6.03 -5.52 10.50
C LYS A 24 7.43 -4.92 10.42
N ARG A 25 8.37 -5.64 9.82
CA ARG A 25 9.74 -5.15 9.64
C ARG A 25 9.82 -3.96 8.70
N GLN A 26 9.05 -3.97 7.61
CA GLN A 26 9.04 -2.90 6.63
C GLN A 26 8.25 -1.66 7.06
N LEU A 27 7.12 -1.86 7.72
CA LEU A 27 6.16 -0.80 8.01
C LEU A 27 6.07 -0.44 9.50
N GLY A 28 6.80 -1.17 10.36
CA GLY A 28 6.75 -0.98 11.81
C GLY A 28 5.59 -1.68 12.49
N LYS A 29 4.53 -2.01 11.76
CA LYS A 29 3.37 -2.77 12.24
C LYS A 29 2.72 -3.53 11.10
N VAL A 30 1.92 -4.53 11.42
CA VAL A 30 1.11 -5.24 10.43
C VAL A 30 -0.13 -4.41 10.13
N PRO A 31 -0.37 -4.00 8.87
CA PRO A 31 -1.56 -3.22 8.53
C PRO A 31 -2.86 -3.98 8.81
N THR A 32 -3.89 -3.26 9.24
CA THR A 32 -5.22 -3.83 9.54
C THR A 32 -5.81 -4.63 8.37
N PRO A 33 -5.75 -4.16 7.10
CA PRO A 33 -6.26 -4.96 5.97
C PRO A 33 -5.64 -6.35 5.85
N ILE A 34 -4.36 -6.50 6.17
CA ILE A 34 -3.70 -7.81 6.18
C ILE A 34 -4.28 -8.69 7.28
N LYS A 35 -4.49 -8.15 8.47
CA LYS A 35 -5.07 -8.88 9.61
C LYS A 35 -6.51 -9.30 9.38
N VAL A 36 -7.30 -8.50 8.65
CA VAL A 36 -8.73 -8.74 8.43
C VAL A 36 -8.97 -9.61 7.20
N HIS A 37 -8.34 -9.28 6.08
CA HIS A 37 -8.62 -9.91 4.79
C HIS A 37 -7.61 -10.99 4.41
N ALA A 38 -6.33 -10.63 4.34
CA ALA A 38 -5.29 -11.54 3.87
C ALA A 38 -5.13 -12.76 4.76
N ALA A 39 -5.23 -12.60 6.08
CA ALA A 39 -5.09 -13.70 7.03
C ALA A 39 -6.22 -14.73 6.93
N ARG A 40 -7.40 -14.32 6.44
CA ARG A 40 -8.54 -15.22 6.23
C ARG A 40 -8.48 -15.95 4.89
N LEU A 41 -7.85 -15.34 3.89
CA LEU A 41 -7.77 -15.86 2.51
C LEU A 41 -6.32 -15.83 1.99
N PRO A 42 -5.40 -16.55 2.65
CA PRO A 42 -3.97 -16.43 2.33
C PRO A 42 -3.62 -16.83 0.90
N SER A 43 -4.23 -17.88 0.36
CA SER A 43 -3.98 -18.31 -1.03
C SER A 43 -4.49 -17.31 -2.05
N ALA A 44 -5.71 -16.81 -1.85
CA ALA A 44 -6.31 -15.81 -2.74
C ALA A 44 -5.51 -14.50 -2.70
N PHE A 45 -5.12 -14.06 -1.52
CA PHE A 45 -4.28 -12.88 -1.34
C PHE A 45 -2.94 -13.03 -2.06
N GLY A 46 -2.23 -14.14 -1.83
CA GLY A 46 -0.91 -14.37 -2.43
C GLY A 46 -0.96 -14.44 -3.96
N THR A 47 -1.94 -15.14 -4.52
CA THR A 47 -2.10 -15.27 -5.97
C THR A 47 -2.45 -13.91 -6.61
N PHE A 48 -3.44 -13.22 -6.07
CA PHE A 48 -3.90 -11.93 -6.59
C PHE A 48 -2.80 -10.88 -6.48
N TYR A 49 -2.20 -10.73 -5.31
CA TYR A 49 -1.17 -9.75 -5.06
C TYR A 49 0.09 -10.01 -5.88
N GLY A 50 0.47 -11.27 -6.02
CA GLY A 50 1.61 -11.66 -6.86
C GLY A 50 1.42 -11.30 -8.32
N LYS A 51 0.23 -11.51 -8.87
CA LYS A 51 -0.10 -11.12 -10.26
C LYS A 51 -0.08 -9.61 -10.44
N ILE A 52 -0.67 -8.86 -9.53
CA ILE A 52 -0.68 -7.39 -9.58
C ILE A 52 0.73 -6.84 -9.48
N SER A 53 1.54 -7.34 -8.55
CA SER A 53 2.94 -6.91 -8.42
C SER A 53 3.77 -7.22 -9.67
N GLY A 54 3.51 -8.35 -10.33
CA GLY A 54 4.15 -8.69 -11.59
C GLY A 54 3.80 -7.74 -12.72
N LEU A 55 2.54 -7.31 -12.80
CA LEU A 55 2.08 -6.32 -13.77
C LEU A 55 2.65 -4.93 -13.49
N ASP A 56 2.76 -4.56 -12.23
CA ASP A 56 3.38 -3.28 -11.84
C ASP A 56 4.79 -3.12 -12.39
N LYS A 57 5.57 -4.20 -12.38
CA LYS A 57 6.94 -4.19 -12.91
C LYS A 57 7.02 -3.99 -14.42
N LYS A 58 5.92 -4.20 -15.14
CA LYS A 58 5.84 -4.03 -16.59
C LYS A 58 5.30 -2.67 -17.01
N MET A 59 5.00 -1.79 -16.09
CA MET A 59 4.51 -0.45 -16.40
C MET A 59 5.59 0.37 -17.09
N GLN A 60 5.19 1.13 -18.11
CA GLN A 60 6.08 2.01 -18.87
C GLN A 60 6.24 3.39 -18.21
N LEU A 61 5.33 3.75 -17.29
CA LEU A 61 5.42 5.00 -16.55
C LEU A 61 6.59 4.97 -15.57
N LYS A 62 7.19 6.14 -15.36
CA LYS A 62 8.22 6.29 -14.33
C LYS A 62 7.63 5.94 -12.94
N PRO A 63 8.41 5.29 -12.05
CA PRO A 63 7.91 4.93 -10.71
C PRO A 63 7.32 6.11 -9.93
N GLU A 64 7.91 7.29 -10.05
CA GLU A 64 7.41 8.50 -9.41
C GLU A 64 6.01 8.88 -9.91
N ALA A 65 5.78 8.80 -11.23
CA ALA A 65 4.47 9.08 -11.82
C ALA A 65 3.42 8.06 -11.35
N VAL A 66 3.79 6.79 -11.24
CA VAL A 66 2.91 5.75 -10.70
C VAL A 66 2.52 6.06 -9.27
N MET A 67 3.47 6.45 -8.43
CA MET A 67 3.20 6.80 -7.02
C MET A 67 2.26 8.01 -6.92
N LEU A 68 2.44 9.03 -7.74
CA LEU A 68 1.58 10.22 -7.74
C LEU A 68 0.16 9.89 -8.17
N VAL A 69 -0.02 9.07 -9.21
CA VAL A 69 -1.34 8.64 -9.67
C VAL A 69 -2.05 7.84 -8.59
N ARG A 70 -1.36 6.89 -7.97
CA ARG A 70 -1.92 6.09 -6.87
C ARG A 70 -2.34 6.94 -5.69
N GLU A 71 -1.53 7.91 -5.32
CA GLU A 71 -1.84 8.84 -4.23
C GLU A 71 -3.10 9.65 -4.55
N TRP A 72 -3.23 10.14 -5.79
CA TRP A 72 -4.40 10.89 -6.21
C TRP A 72 -5.67 10.04 -6.17
N VAL A 73 -5.61 8.82 -6.68
CA VAL A 73 -6.73 7.87 -6.62
C VAL A 73 -7.10 7.55 -5.17
N ALA A 74 -6.12 7.37 -4.31
CA ALA A 74 -6.36 7.11 -2.88
C ALA A 74 -7.09 8.28 -2.20
N ARG A 75 -6.75 9.52 -2.55
CA ARG A 75 -7.43 10.72 -2.04
C ARG A 75 -8.86 10.81 -2.53
N ILE A 76 -9.10 10.56 -3.82
CA ILE A 76 -10.45 10.55 -4.39
C ILE A 76 -11.33 9.51 -3.69
N ASN A 77 -10.78 8.33 -3.42
CA ASN A 77 -11.49 7.25 -2.75
C ASN A 77 -11.55 7.38 -1.23
N ILE A 78 -10.90 8.40 -0.67
CA ILE A 78 -10.82 8.63 0.79
C ILE A 78 -10.28 7.38 1.51
N CYS A 79 -9.28 6.73 0.92
CA CYS A 79 -8.62 5.58 1.54
C CYS A 79 -7.45 6.06 2.40
N LEU A 80 -7.67 6.31 3.67
CA LEU A 80 -6.64 6.83 4.59
C LEU A 80 -5.43 5.92 4.66
N PHE A 81 -5.64 4.60 4.72
CA PHE A 81 -4.55 3.63 4.70
C PHE A 81 -3.71 3.74 3.42
N CYS A 82 -4.36 3.85 2.27
CA CYS A 82 -3.68 3.94 0.97
C CYS A 82 -2.88 5.24 0.85
N ILE A 83 -3.40 6.34 1.37
CA ILE A 83 -2.72 7.65 1.40
C ILE A 83 -1.44 7.55 2.24
N ASP A 84 -1.54 7.00 3.44
CA ASP A 84 -0.42 6.92 4.37
C ASP A 84 0.68 5.96 3.87
N ILE A 85 0.30 4.80 3.36
CA ILE A 85 1.27 3.82 2.86
C ILE A 85 1.95 4.30 1.58
N GLY A 86 1.21 4.98 0.71
CA GLY A 86 1.78 5.59 -0.50
C GLY A 86 2.83 6.63 -0.16
N ARG A 87 2.54 7.49 0.81
CA ARG A 87 3.49 8.50 1.30
C ARG A 87 4.74 7.86 1.92
N LEU A 88 4.56 6.80 2.71
CA LEU A 88 5.68 6.07 3.30
C LEU A 88 6.63 5.51 2.23
N PHE A 89 6.09 4.87 1.21
CA PHE A 89 6.91 4.33 0.12
C PHE A 89 7.61 5.43 -0.68
N ALA A 90 6.96 6.56 -0.90
CA ALA A 90 7.56 7.70 -1.57
C ALA A 90 8.76 8.25 -0.78
N ILE A 91 8.60 8.40 0.52
CA ILE A 91 9.70 8.85 1.41
C ILE A 91 10.86 7.85 1.36
N LYS A 92 10.59 6.57 1.46
CA LYS A 92 11.62 5.52 1.42
C LYS A 92 12.36 5.47 0.08
N SER A 93 11.71 5.82 -1.03
CA SER A 93 12.34 5.87 -2.35
C SER A 93 13.08 7.19 -2.63
N GLY A 94 13.08 8.12 -1.68
CA GLY A 94 13.76 9.42 -1.85
C GLY A 94 13.00 10.42 -2.71
N MET A 95 11.72 10.22 -2.93
CA MET A 95 10.90 11.13 -3.71
C MET A 95 10.65 12.45 -2.96
N ASN A 96 10.59 13.55 -3.68
CA ASN A 96 10.29 14.85 -3.10
C ASN A 96 8.84 14.91 -2.61
N GLU A 97 8.64 15.04 -1.29
CA GLU A 97 7.31 15.12 -0.68
C GLU A 97 6.50 16.32 -1.15
N ALA A 98 7.14 17.41 -1.58
CA ALA A 98 6.44 18.57 -2.10
C ALA A 98 5.52 18.24 -3.28
N LYS A 99 5.85 17.20 -4.06
CA LYS A 99 5.01 16.73 -5.15
C LYS A 99 3.69 16.15 -4.66
N PHE A 100 3.68 15.50 -3.49
CA PHE A 100 2.43 15.03 -2.86
C PHE A 100 1.56 16.20 -2.44
N ASP A 101 2.16 17.22 -1.85
CA ASP A 101 1.43 18.40 -1.39
C ASP A 101 0.87 19.21 -2.57
N ALA A 102 1.54 19.16 -3.72
CA ALA A 102 1.13 19.85 -4.94
C ALA A 102 0.08 19.11 -5.79
N LEU A 103 -0.29 17.87 -5.42
CA LEU A 103 -1.22 17.06 -6.22
C LEU A 103 -2.57 17.72 -6.45
N GLU A 104 -3.12 18.43 -5.47
CA GLU A 104 -4.40 19.13 -5.61
C GLU A 104 -4.35 20.24 -6.65
N ASN A 105 -3.17 20.75 -6.93
CA ASN A 105 -2.92 21.83 -7.90
C ASN A 105 -1.95 21.38 -8.99
N TYR A 106 -1.99 20.10 -9.37
CA TYR A 106 -1.00 19.53 -10.29
C TYR A 106 -0.93 20.23 -11.63
N SER A 107 -2.04 20.74 -12.14
CA SER A 107 -2.13 21.43 -13.44
C SER A 107 -1.39 22.78 -13.47
N THR A 108 -1.17 23.39 -12.31
CA THR A 108 -0.53 24.70 -12.17
C THR A 108 0.78 24.64 -11.41
N SER A 109 1.14 23.46 -10.86
CA SER A 109 2.37 23.26 -10.10
C SER A 109 3.58 23.21 -11.02
N PRO A 110 4.71 23.83 -10.64
CA PRO A 110 5.97 23.73 -11.37
C PRO A 110 6.72 22.43 -11.08
N LEU A 111 6.26 21.60 -10.14
CA LEU A 111 6.90 20.36 -9.70
C LEU A 111 6.55 19.17 -10.57
#